data_f4a3eacffd73d31ed2e7e9a8ae1fb811
#
_entry.id   f4a3eacffd73d31ed2e7e9a8ae1fb811
#
_cell.length_a   1.000
_cell.length_b   1.000
_cell.length_c   1.000
_cell.angle_alpha   90.00
_cell.angle_beta   90.00
_cell.angle_gamma   90.00
#
_symmetry.space_group_name_H-M   'P 1'
#
loop_
_entity.id
_entity.type
_entity.pdbx_description
1 polymer ?
#
loop_
_entity_poly.entity_id
_entity_poly.type
_entity_poly.pdbx_seq_one_letter_code
_entity_poly.pdbx_strand_id
1 'polypeptide(L)'
;YLHGSEEHKTKPTQHSVKELQGMGISPDIIVLRCDEPLEESIFRKISLFCNVKPDCVIENMTIPVLYEAPVMLEKNRFSEIVCRELHIDAPAPDMTEWDAMLESIRNRSHRVTIGLVGKYVQLHDAYLSVAEALRHAGYVYGTRVDIQWIDSETITRDNVAVSYTHLRAHET
;
A
#
# COMPACT_ATOMS: atom_id res chain seq x y z
N TYR A 1 -12.28 7.41 7.82
CA TYR A 1 -12.87 8.72 7.48
C TYR A 1 -14.28 8.53 6.93
N LEU A 2 -15.24 9.33 7.38
CA LEU A 2 -16.60 9.34 6.82
C LEU A 2 -16.78 10.62 6.02
N HIS A 3 -16.84 10.53 4.70
CA HIS A 3 -16.98 11.66 3.78
C HIS A 3 -18.23 12.55 4.04
N GLY A 4 -19.23 12.04 4.77
CA GLY A 4 -20.44 12.80 5.09
C GLY A 4 -20.39 13.64 6.37
N SER A 5 -19.35 13.48 7.22
CA SER A 5 -19.22 14.21 8.49
C SER A 5 -17.88 14.89 8.68
N GLU A 6 -16.96 14.78 7.72
CA GLU A 6 -15.58 15.30 7.78
C GLU A 6 -14.86 14.97 9.13
N GLU A 7 -15.15 13.80 9.70
CA GLU A 7 -14.68 13.41 11.01
C GLU A 7 -14.07 12.01 10.98
N HIS A 8 -12.89 11.84 11.57
CA HIS A 8 -12.28 10.54 11.80
C HIS A 8 -13.02 9.77 12.89
N LYS A 9 -13.52 8.58 12.56
CA LYS A 9 -14.21 7.72 13.53
C LYS A 9 -13.26 6.76 14.21
N THR A 10 -13.03 6.96 15.50
CA THR A 10 -12.14 6.10 16.32
C THR A 10 -12.86 4.88 16.91
N LYS A 11 -14.19 4.87 16.98
CA LYS A 11 -14.98 3.77 17.57
C LYS A 11 -14.73 2.40 16.92
N PRO A 12 -14.64 2.25 15.59
CA PRO A 12 -14.34 0.95 14.98
C PRO A 12 -13.01 0.36 15.46
N THR A 13 -11.94 1.18 15.55
CA THR A 13 -10.65 0.76 16.08
C THR A 13 -10.75 0.33 17.54
N GLN A 14 -11.41 1.14 18.37
CA GLN A 14 -11.63 0.83 19.79
C GLN A 14 -12.41 -0.49 19.96
N HIS A 15 -13.41 -0.74 19.12
CA HIS A 15 -14.20 -1.98 19.15
C HIS A 15 -13.31 -3.19 18.78
N SER A 16 -12.55 -3.11 17.69
CA SER A 16 -11.65 -4.18 17.27
C SER A 16 -10.60 -4.53 18.34
N VAL A 17 -10.02 -3.51 18.98
CA VAL A 17 -9.07 -3.72 20.08
C VAL A 17 -9.75 -4.35 21.30
N LYS A 18 -10.97 -3.92 21.63
CA LYS A 18 -11.73 -4.49 22.73
C LYS A 18 -12.09 -5.97 22.51
N GLU A 19 -12.45 -6.33 21.29
CA GLU A 19 -12.67 -7.73 20.92
C GLU A 19 -11.40 -8.57 21.08
N LEU A 20 -10.26 -8.06 20.62
CA LEU A 20 -8.96 -8.71 20.78
C LEU A 20 -8.61 -8.90 22.26
N GLN A 21 -8.79 -7.86 23.08
CA GLN A 21 -8.57 -7.92 24.52
C GLN A 21 -9.53 -8.90 25.21
N GLY A 22 -10.77 -9.01 24.72
CA GLY A 22 -11.74 -10.02 25.19
C GLY A 22 -11.28 -11.46 24.96
N MET A 23 -10.42 -11.68 23.99
CA MET A 23 -9.75 -12.99 23.74
C MET A 23 -8.45 -13.17 24.54
N GLY A 24 -8.10 -12.24 25.42
CA GLY A 24 -6.91 -12.30 26.25
C GLY A 24 -5.64 -11.76 25.58
N ILE A 25 -5.74 -11.08 24.45
CA ILE A 25 -4.60 -10.53 23.70
C ILE A 25 -4.66 -9.00 23.79
N SER A 26 -3.60 -8.36 24.29
CA SER A 26 -3.45 -6.91 24.30
C SER A 26 -2.43 -6.49 23.23
N PRO A 27 -2.76 -5.54 22.35
CA PRO A 27 -1.80 -5.02 21.40
C PRO A 27 -0.80 -4.09 22.10
N ASP A 28 0.46 -4.13 21.71
CA ASP A 28 1.49 -3.20 22.17
C ASP A 28 1.57 -1.99 21.22
N ILE A 29 1.29 -2.20 19.93
CA ILE A 29 1.32 -1.18 18.90
C ILE A 29 0.03 -1.24 18.08
N ILE A 30 -0.53 -0.08 17.76
CA ILE A 30 -1.71 0.06 16.88
C ILE A 30 -1.31 0.89 15.65
N VAL A 31 -1.45 0.30 14.47
CA VAL A 31 -1.22 1.00 13.20
C VAL A 31 -2.58 1.40 12.62
N LEU A 32 -2.79 2.69 12.46
CA LEU A 32 -4.04 3.29 11.98
C LEU A 32 -3.96 3.57 10.48
N ARG A 33 -4.67 2.79 9.68
CA ARG A 33 -4.78 3.08 8.25
C ARG A 33 -5.75 4.24 8.04
N CYS A 34 -5.31 5.26 7.30
CA CYS A 34 -6.08 6.46 7.01
C CYS A 34 -5.76 6.99 5.61
N ASP A 35 -6.67 7.78 5.05
CA ASP A 35 -6.50 8.42 3.74
C ASP A 35 -6.01 9.87 3.89
N GLU A 36 -6.16 10.45 5.08
CA GLU A 36 -5.76 11.82 5.41
C GLU A 36 -4.97 11.82 6.72
N PRO A 37 -4.10 12.83 6.95
CA PRO A 37 -3.34 12.96 8.20
C PRO A 37 -4.26 13.00 9.41
N LEU A 38 -3.85 12.31 10.47
CA LEU A 38 -4.61 12.23 11.71
C LEU A 38 -4.24 13.39 12.65
N GLU A 39 -5.26 13.95 13.29
CA GLU A 39 -5.05 14.94 14.35
C GLU A 39 -4.47 14.31 15.62
N GLU A 40 -3.70 15.07 16.37
CA GLU A 40 -3.12 14.68 17.67
C GLU A 40 -4.17 14.14 18.64
N SER A 41 -5.39 14.69 18.59
CA SER A 41 -6.53 14.26 19.38
C SER A 41 -6.91 12.78 19.17
N ILE A 42 -6.72 12.28 17.93
CA ILE A 42 -7.02 10.90 17.55
C ILE A 42 -6.01 9.93 18.19
N PHE A 43 -4.71 10.25 18.11
CA PHE A 43 -3.65 9.44 18.73
C PHE A 43 -3.87 9.31 20.24
N ARG A 44 -4.13 10.42 20.92
CA ARG A 44 -4.42 10.42 22.36
C ARG A 44 -5.65 9.62 22.72
N LYS A 45 -6.70 9.75 21.93
CA LYS A 45 -7.96 9.02 22.13
C LYS A 45 -7.78 7.51 21.94
N ILE A 46 -7.09 7.07 20.90
CA ILE A 46 -6.81 5.65 20.66
C ILE A 46 -5.89 5.10 21.77
N SER A 47 -4.80 5.79 22.11
CA SER A 47 -3.92 5.42 23.20
C SER A 47 -4.70 5.19 24.51
N LEU A 48 -5.54 6.15 24.89
CA LEU A 48 -6.31 6.08 26.14
C LEU A 48 -7.31 4.92 26.14
N PHE A 49 -8.13 4.79 25.06
CA PHE A 49 -9.22 3.80 25.03
C PHE A 49 -8.74 2.38 24.72
N CYS A 50 -7.60 2.23 24.10
CA CYS A 50 -7.02 0.93 23.76
C CYS A 50 -5.92 0.50 24.73
N ASN A 51 -5.57 1.34 25.71
CA ASN A 51 -4.54 1.06 26.71
C ASN A 51 -3.17 0.75 26.10
N VAL A 52 -2.75 1.54 25.10
CA VAL A 52 -1.43 1.49 24.50
C VAL A 52 -0.67 2.78 24.75
N LYS A 53 0.65 2.75 24.73
CA LYS A 53 1.47 3.98 24.90
C LYS A 53 1.15 4.98 23.78
N PRO A 54 1.17 6.29 24.06
CA PRO A 54 0.83 7.31 23.04
C PRO A 54 1.67 7.22 21.77
N ASP A 55 2.95 6.94 21.91
CA ASP A 55 3.91 6.77 20.80
C ASP A 55 3.81 5.42 20.08
N CYS A 56 3.05 4.47 20.63
CA CYS A 56 2.73 3.19 20.00
C CYS A 56 1.47 3.23 19.13
N VAL A 57 0.87 4.39 18.93
CA VAL A 57 -0.21 4.59 17.96
C VAL A 57 0.40 5.22 16.71
N ILE A 58 0.46 4.48 15.63
CA ILE A 58 1.20 4.83 14.42
C ILE A 58 0.22 5.13 13.27
N GLU A 59 0.44 6.22 12.58
CA GLU A 59 -0.28 6.55 11.35
C GLU A 59 0.28 5.77 10.16
N ASN A 60 -0.61 5.23 9.33
CA ASN A 60 -0.30 4.58 8.06
C ASN A 60 -1.22 5.12 6.97
N MET A 61 -0.79 6.19 6.33
CA MET A 61 -1.55 6.85 5.27
C MET A 61 -1.59 6.01 3.98
N THR A 62 -2.69 6.13 3.26
CA THR A 62 -2.76 5.64 1.88
C THR A 62 -1.83 6.46 1.00
N ILE A 63 -0.95 5.78 0.28
CA ILE A 63 0.10 6.39 -0.56
C ILE A 63 0.02 5.87 -2.00
N PRO A 64 0.37 6.69 -3.00
CA PRO A 64 0.28 6.31 -4.41
C PRO A 64 1.25 5.19 -4.81
N VAL A 65 2.42 5.14 -4.19
CA VAL A 65 3.45 4.13 -4.43
C VAL A 65 3.62 3.30 -3.18
N LEU A 66 3.19 2.04 -3.22
CA LEU A 66 3.20 1.14 -2.07
C LEU A 66 4.58 1.04 -1.40
N TYR A 67 5.66 1.10 -2.19
CA TYR A 67 7.04 1.01 -1.71
C TYR A 67 7.52 2.25 -0.93
N GLU A 68 6.74 3.32 -0.87
CA GLU A 68 6.99 4.45 0.03
C GLU A 68 6.55 4.17 1.48
N ALA A 69 5.75 3.11 1.71
CA ALA A 69 5.24 2.78 3.05
C ALA A 69 6.35 2.58 4.11
N PRO A 70 7.45 1.85 3.85
CA PRO A 70 8.54 1.72 4.81
C PRO A 70 9.13 3.09 5.21
N VAL A 71 9.38 3.97 4.25
CA VAL A 71 9.92 5.32 4.53
C VAL A 71 8.93 6.16 5.33
N MET A 72 7.65 6.07 5.04
CA MET A 72 6.61 6.74 5.82
C MET A 72 6.56 6.22 7.26
N LEU A 73 6.64 4.92 7.45
CA LEU A 73 6.66 4.31 8.78
C LEU A 73 7.93 4.70 9.57
N GLU A 74 9.10 4.76 8.90
CA GLU A 74 10.34 5.22 9.55
C GLU A 74 10.28 6.70 9.97
N LYS A 75 9.61 7.57 9.24
CA LYS A 75 9.35 8.96 9.66
C LYS A 75 8.57 9.00 10.98
N ASN A 76 7.74 8.01 11.25
CA ASN A 76 7.00 7.82 12.50
C ASN A 76 7.80 6.99 13.53
N ARG A 77 9.11 6.75 13.32
CA ARG A 77 9.99 5.99 14.22
C ARG A 77 9.50 4.56 14.49
N PHE A 78 8.84 3.95 13.49
CA PHE A 78 8.17 2.66 13.68
C PHE A 78 9.14 1.54 14.07
N SER A 79 10.28 1.42 13.39
CA SER A 79 11.29 0.39 13.69
C SER A 79 11.85 0.53 15.11
N GLU A 80 12.15 1.76 15.55
CA GLU A 80 12.63 2.03 16.90
C GLU A 80 11.58 1.61 17.96
N ILE A 81 10.31 1.96 17.72
CA ILE A 81 9.20 1.61 18.61
C ILE A 81 9.03 0.09 18.68
N VAL A 82 9.04 -0.60 17.55
CA VAL A 82 8.94 -2.07 17.49
C VAL A 82 10.11 -2.72 18.25
N CYS A 83 11.35 -2.29 18.00
CA CYS A 83 12.53 -2.83 18.68
C CYS A 83 12.45 -2.61 20.19
N ARG A 84 12.01 -1.44 20.61
CA ARG A 84 11.81 -1.13 22.05
C ARG A 84 10.77 -2.05 22.69
N GLU A 85 9.60 -2.22 22.07
CA GLU A 85 8.53 -3.06 22.64
C GLU A 85 8.91 -4.56 22.64
N LEU A 86 9.73 -5.00 21.69
CA LEU A 86 10.25 -6.36 21.63
C LEU A 86 11.55 -6.56 22.42
N HIS A 87 12.09 -5.51 23.05
CA HIS A 87 13.39 -5.55 23.76
C HIS A 87 14.56 -6.00 22.87
N ILE A 88 14.54 -5.59 21.60
CA ILE A 88 15.59 -5.83 20.61
C ILE A 88 16.51 -4.62 20.55
N ASP A 89 17.81 -4.85 20.73
CA ASP A 89 18.83 -3.83 20.47
C ASP A 89 19.28 -3.93 19.00
N ALA A 90 18.88 -2.94 18.22
CA ALA A 90 19.20 -2.86 16.80
C ALA A 90 19.52 -1.42 16.39
N PRO A 91 20.48 -1.21 15.47
CA PRO A 91 20.72 0.11 14.91
C PRO A 91 19.51 0.61 14.12
N ALA A 92 19.44 1.91 13.87
CA ALA A 92 18.49 2.48 12.94
C ALA A 92 18.64 1.85 11.55
N PRO A 93 17.55 1.60 10.83
CA PRO A 93 17.61 1.00 9.51
C PRO A 93 18.32 1.90 8.51
N ASP A 94 19.20 1.33 7.68
CA ASP A 94 19.77 2.02 6.54
C ASP A 94 18.81 1.95 5.35
N MET A 95 18.20 3.07 4.99
CA MET A 95 17.23 3.18 3.91
C MET A 95 17.85 3.64 2.57
N THR A 96 19.18 3.73 2.48
CA THR A 96 19.89 4.32 1.32
C THR A 96 19.52 3.60 0.00
N GLU A 97 19.61 2.28 -0.04
CA GLU A 97 19.26 1.50 -1.23
C GLU A 97 17.76 1.56 -1.54
N TRP A 98 16.93 1.61 -0.50
CA TRP A 98 15.49 1.73 -0.65
C TRP A 98 15.08 3.08 -1.23
N ASP A 99 15.69 4.17 -0.76
CA ASP A 99 15.47 5.52 -1.28
C ASP A 99 15.94 5.64 -2.74
N ALA A 100 17.07 5.04 -3.10
CA ALA A 100 17.55 4.98 -4.48
C ALA A 100 16.56 4.25 -5.41
N MET A 101 15.96 3.15 -4.93
CA MET A 101 14.89 2.46 -5.66
C MET A 101 13.67 3.36 -5.84
N LEU A 102 13.24 4.08 -4.81
CA LEU A 102 12.10 5.00 -4.89
C LEU A 102 12.35 6.14 -5.89
N GLU A 103 13.57 6.68 -5.92
CA GLU A 103 13.95 7.67 -6.92
C GLU A 103 13.84 7.09 -8.34
N SER A 104 14.27 5.85 -8.56
CA SER A 104 14.11 5.16 -9.85
C SER A 104 12.63 5.01 -10.22
N ILE A 105 11.77 4.71 -9.25
CA ILE A 105 10.32 4.60 -9.48
C ILE A 105 9.71 5.96 -9.85
N ARG A 106 10.15 7.06 -9.24
CA ARG A 106 9.64 8.42 -9.51
C ARG A 106 10.11 8.96 -10.86
N ASN A 107 11.33 8.65 -11.25
CA ASN A 107 12.02 9.22 -12.42
C ASN A 107 11.89 8.38 -13.70
N ARG A 108 10.87 7.50 -13.81
CA ARG A 108 10.63 6.70 -15.01
C ARG A 108 10.31 7.59 -16.21
N SER A 109 11.13 7.50 -17.25
CA SER A 109 11.03 8.32 -18.46
C SER A 109 10.37 7.60 -19.65
N HIS A 110 10.33 6.28 -19.60
CA HIS A 110 9.75 5.45 -20.65
C HIS A 110 8.37 4.93 -20.22
N ARG A 111 7.58 4.52 -21.22
CA ARG A 111 6.26 3.92 -21.00
C ARG A 111 6.05 2.75 -21.95
N VAL A 112 5.47 1.68 -21.45
CA VAL A 112 5.08 0.51 -22.23
C VAL A 112 3.69 0.05 -21.81
N THR A 113 2.87 -0.36 -22.77
CA THR A 113 1.57 -0.97 -22.52
C THR A 113 1.67 -2.47 -22.73
N ILE A 114 1.26 -3.25 -21.73
CA ILE A 114 1.24 -4.72 -21.79
C ILE A 114 -0.18 -5.21 -21.66
N GLY A 115 -0.65 -5.99 -22.62
CA GLY A 115 -1.94 -6.68 -22.54
C GLY A 115 -1.85 -7.91 -21.66
N LEU A 116 -2.61 -7.94 -20.57
CA LEU A 116 -2.81 -9.13 -19.75
C LEU A 116 -4.14 -9.76 -20.13
N VAL A 117 -4.07 -10.90 -20.84
CA VAL A 117 -5.23 -11.66 -21.28
C VAL A 117 -5.49 -12.79 -20.31
N GLY A 118 -6.68 -12.83 -19.73
CA GLY A 118 -7.03 -13.88 -18.78
C GLY A 118 -8.51 -13.96 -18.45
N LYS A 119 -8.88 -14.93 -17.61
CA LYS A 119 -10.21 -15.00 -17.00
C LYS A 119 -10.26 -14.17 -15.72
N TYR A 120 -11.44 -13.69 -15.35
CA TYR A 120 -11.65 -12.95 -14.11
C TYR A 120 -10.78 -11.67 -13.97
N VAL A 121 -10.41 -11.06 -15.08
CA VAL A 121 -9.58 -9.86 -15.09
C VAL A 121 -10.22 -8.66 -14.38
N GLN A 122 -11.53 -8.70 -14.14
CA GLN A 122 -12.24 -7.70 -13.31
C GLN A 122 -11.78 -7.76 -11.84
N LEU A 123 -11.31 -8.93 -11.38
CA LEU A 123 -10.72 -9.12 -10.06
C LEU A 123 -9.20 -9.02 -10.17
N HIS A 124 -8.66 -7.82 -10.15
CA HIS A 124 -7.22 -7.55 -10.33
C HIS A 124 -6.35 -8.31 -9.35
N ASP A 125 -6.83 -8.58 -8.13
CA ASP A 125 -6.11 -9.33 -7.10
C ASP A 125 -5.76 -10.77 -7.52
N ALA A 126 -6.54 -11.38 -8.42
CA ALA A 126 -6.22 -12.70 -8.97
C ALA A 126 -4.91 -12.73 -9.77
N TYR A 127 -4.47 -11.57 -10.26
CA TYR A 127 -3.25 -11.39 -11.05
C TYR A 127 -2.21 -10.49 -10.38
N LEU A 128 -2.35 -10.26 -9.08
CA LEU A 128 -1.50 -9.31 -8.34
C LEU A 128 -0.01 -9.62 -8.55
N SER A 129 0.39 -10.89 -8.41
CA SER A 129 1.80 -11.29 -8.57
C SER A 129 2.34 -11.01 -9.97
N VAL A 130 1.52 -11.23 -11.02
CA VAL A 130 1.91 -10.95 -12.41
C VAL A 130 2.03 -9.44 -12.63
N ALA A 131 1.06 -8.67 -12.16
CA ALA A 131 1.06 -7.22 -12.27
C ALA A 131 2.26 -6.59 -11.54
N GLU A 132 2.57 -7.06 -10.33
CA GLU A 132 3.73 -6.59 -9.57
C GLU A 132 5.06 -7.01 -10.23
N ALA A 133 5.18 -8.22 -10.75
CA ALA A 133 6.37 -8.65 -11.47
C ALA A 133 6.66 -7.75 -12.69
N LEU A 134 5.62 -7.39 -13.46
CA LEU A 134 5.73 -6.48 -14.59
C LEU A 134 6.15 -5.07 -14.15
N ARG A 135 5.58 -4.56 -13.05
CA ARG A 135 5.95 -3.25 -12.48
C ARG A 135 7.39 -3.24 -11.99
N HIS A 136 7.84 -4.31 -11.30
CA HIS A 136 9.22 -4.45 -10.81
C HIS A 136 10.22 -4.44 -11.98
N ALA A 137 9.94 -5.18 -13.05
CA ALA A 137 10.76 -5.11 -14.26
C ALA A 137 10.81 -3.67 -14.80
N GLY A 138 9.67 -2.98 -14.83
CA GLY A 138 9.59 -1.58 -15.23
C GLY A 138 10.46 -0.65 -14.38
N TYR A 139 10.59 -0.88 -13.08
CA TYR A 139 11.44 -0.08 -12.21
C TYR A 139 12.92 -0.18 -12.59
N VAL A 140 13.38 -1.41 -12.86
CA VAL A 140 14.77 -1.66 -13.26
C VAL A 140 15.13 -0.96 -14.59
N TYR A 141 14.18 -0.91 -15.52
CA TYR A 141 14.38 -0.32 -16.86
C TYR A 141 13.91 1.14 -16.98
N GLY A 142 13.62 1.82 -15.87
CA GLY A 142 13.13 3.21 -15.86
C GLY A 142 11.85 3.40 -16.67
N THR A 143 11.03 2.35 -16.72
CA THR A 143 9.83 2.27 -17.58
C THR A 143 8.57 2.15 -16.75
N ARG A 144 7.56 2.97 -17.07
CA ARG A 144 6.21 2.81 -16.54
C ARG A 144 5.49 1.73 -17.33
N VAL A 145 5.01 0.70 -16.64
CA VAL A 145 4.21 -0.37 -17.23
C VAL A 145 2.73 -0.08 -16.99
N ASP A 146 1.97 0.11 -18.06
CA ASP A 146 0.52 0.21 -18.03
C ASP A 146 -0.07 -1.13 -18.45
N ILE A 147 -0.86 -1.75 -17.58
CA ILE A 147 -1.45 -3.06 -17.84
C ILE A 147 -2.85 -2.85 -18.43
N GLN A 148 -3.05 -3.32 -19.64
CA GLN A 148 -4.36 -3.42 -20.28
C GLN A 148 -4.98 -4.78 -19.95
N TRP A 149 -6.03 -4.78 -19.17
CA TRP A 149 -6.75 -5.98 -18.77
C TRP A 149 -7.70 -6.43 -19.86
N ILE A 150 -7.52 -7.63 -20.39
CA ILE A 150 -8.31 -8.17 -21.50
C ILE A 150 -8.97 -9.47 -21.05
N ASP A 151 -10.29 -9.48 -20.99
CA ASP A 151 -11.05 -10.68 -20.66
C ASP A 151 -11.03 -11.68 -21.82
N SER A 152 -10.41 -12.84 -21.58
CA SER A 152 -10.29 -13.88 -22.59
C SER A 152 -11.64 -14.45 -23.05
N GLU A 153 -12.68 -14.33 -22.24
CA GLU A 153 -14.03 -14.81 -22.57
C GLU A 153 -14.75 -13.89 -23.57
N THR A 154 -14.30 -12.62 -23.66
CA THR A 154 -14.84 -11.65 -24.63
C THR A 154 -14.14 -11.67 -25.99
N ILE A 155 -13.01 -12.39 -26.11
CA ILE A 155 -12.24 -12.46 -27.36
C ILE A 155 -12.88 -13.47 -28.31
N THR A 156 -13.19 -12.98 -29.50
CA THR A 156 -13.74 -13.78 -30.62
C THR A 156 -12.82 -13.67 -31.84
N ARG A 157 -13.03 -14.50 -32.84
CA ARG A 157 -12.28 -14.41 -34.11
C ARG A 157 -12.47 -13.06 -34.80
N ASP A 158 -13.60 -12.41 -34.56
CA ASP A 158 -13.95 -11.16 -35.24
C ASP A 158 -13.33 -9.93 -34.54
N ASN A 159 -13.05 -10.02 -33.22
CA ASN A 159 -12.54 -8.89 -32.46
C ASN A 159 -11.06 -9.03 -32.02
N VAL A 160 -10.42 -10.18 -32.23
CA VAL A 160 -9.03 -10.40 -31.84
C VAL A 160 -8.06 -9.41 -32.49
N ALA A 161 -8.29 -9.05 -33.75
CA ALA A 161 -7.48 -8.09 -34.47
C ALA A 161 -7.57 -6.67 -33.87
N VAL A 162 -8.76 -6.28 -33.38
CA VAL A 162 -8.98 -4.99 -32.74
C VAL A 162 -8.24 -4.91 -31.40
N SER A 163 -8.29 -5.97 -30.60
CA SER A 163 -7.55 -6.06 -29.32
C SER A 163 -6.04 -5.93 -29.56
N TYR A 164 -5.51 -6.55 -30.61
CA TYR A 164 -4.08 -6.46 -30.97
C TYR A 164 -3.68 -5.06 -31.46
N THR A 165 -4.52 -4.39 -32.28
CA THR A 165 -4.24 -3.04 -32.78
C THR A 165 -4.26 -1.98 -31.69
N HIS A 166 -5.12 -2.11 -30.67
CA HIS A 166 -5.11 -1.21 -29.51
C HIS A 166 -3.80 -1.30 -28.70
N LEU A 167 -3.22 -2.49 -28.54
CA LEU A 167 -1.92 -2.66 -27.88
C LEU A 167 -0.79 -2.01 -28.70
N ARG A 168 -0.79 -2.17 -30.03
CA ARG A 168 0.24 -1.64 -30.92
C ARG A 168 0.21 -0.13 -31.11
N ALA A 169 -0.95 0.51 -31.01
CA ALA A 169 -1.11 1.96 -31.19
C ALA A 169 -0.42 2.79 -30.10
N HIS A 170 0.05 2.18 -29.02
CA HIS A 170 0.78 2.83 -27.92
C HIS A 170 2.30 2.66 -28.00
N GLU A 171 2.82 2.03 -29.07
CA GLU A 171 4.26 1.79 -29.27
C GLU A 171 4.98 2.88 -30.12
N THR A 172 4.28 3.96 -30.51
CA THR A 172 4.85 5.07 -31.33
C THR A 172 4.99 6.36 -30.53
#